data_8e52e373bcc58df848499bfcea7efdc8
#
_entry.id   8e52e373bcc58df848499bfcea7efdc8
#
_cell.length_a   1.000
_cell.length_b   1.000
_cell.length_c   1.000
_cell.angle_alpha   90.00
_cell.angle_beta   90.00
_cell.angle_gamma   90.00
#
_symmetry.space_group_name_H-M   'P 1'
#
loop_
_entity.id
_entity.type
_entity.pdbx_description
1 polymer ?
#
loop_
_entity_poly.entity_id
_entity_poly.type
_entity_poly.pdbx_seq_one_letter_code
_entity_poly.pdbx_strand_id
1 'polypeptide(L)'
;MNKDNFISQYRSASNTNEDAARNGNCGPTSLTMIAEAFGKIKVTPGSANKAIEETRRRMGAGTSQSSEYNGTSYAQLQQGAKSYGLSSKVVYGSTSEIQKELKAGRLVIAHVRPDYLFPGTTSGHYAVVTKVKGGKVYMHDPANANGPMVVSEATFKKAQKGRGTWGLVSVGR
;
A
#
# COMPACT_ATOMS: atom_id res chain seq x y z
N MET A 1 -9.68 -4.68 7.80
CA MET A 1 -8.93 -5.39 6.72
C MET A 1 -8.41 -6.70 7.27
N ASN A 2 -8.68 -7.79 6.62
CA ASN A 2 -8.24 -9.11 7.03
C ASN A 2 -7.16 -9.66 6.07
N LYS A 3 -6.62 -10.85 6.38
CA LYS A 3 -5.56 -11.47 5.57
C LYS A 3 -5.97 -11.77 4.13
N ASP A 4 -7.26 -11.94 3.88
CA ASP A 4 -7.78 -12.30 2.55
C ASP A 4 -7.78 -11.11 1.60
N ASN A 5 -7.61 -9.88 2.12
CA ASN A 5 -7.42 -8.68 1.30
C ASN A 5 -5.96 -8.43 0.90
N PHE A 6 -5.05 -9.34 1.25
CA PHE A 6 -3.65 -9.20 0.86
C PHE A 6 -3.47 -9.47 -0.64
N ILE A 7 -2.77 -8.55 -1.31
CA ILE A 7 -2.38 -8.68 -2.71
C ILE A 7 -0.89 -8.37 -2.83
N SER A 8 -0.13 -9.26 -3.46
CA SER A 8 1.28 -9.01 -3.78
C SER A 8 1.40 -8.19 -5.07
N GLN A 9 2.33 -7.25 -5.10
CA GLN A 9 2.69 -6.56 -6.34
C GLN A 9 3.55 -7.43 -7.26
N TYR A 10 4.09 -8.52 -6.74
CA TYR A 10 4.89 -9.48 -7.46
C TYR A 10 4.07 -10.71 -7.84
N ARG A 11 4.74 -11.67 -8.44
CA ARG A 11 4.13 -12.95 -8.77
C ARG A 11 3.70 -13.71 -7.52
N SER A 12 2.44 -14.08 -7.48
CA SER A 12 1.84 -14.90 -6.43
C SER A 12 0.60 -15.57 -6.99
N ALA A 13 -0.10 -16.34 -6.16
CA ALA A 13 -1.41 -16.90 -6.54
C ALA A 13 -2.43 -15.81 -6.91
N SER A 14 -2.29 -14.61 -6.35
CA SER A 14 -3.15 -13.47 -6.64
C SER A 14 -2.60 -12.54 -7.74
N ASN A 15 -1.37 -12.78 -8.21
CA ASN A 15 -0.74 -11.96 -9.24
C ASN A 15 0.24 -12.80 -10.06
N THR A 16 -0.08 -13.06 -11.31
CA THR A 16 0.68 -13.94 -12.20
C THR A 16 1.54 -13.21 -13.23
N ASN A 17 1.38 -11.89 -13.36
CA ASN A 17 2.14 -11.07 -14.31
C ASN A 17 3.27 -10.34 -13.60
N GLU A 18 4.47 -10.92 -13.64
CA GLU A 18 5.65 -10.35 -13.00
C GLU A 18 6.03 -8.97 -13.55
N ASP A 19 5.96 -8.78 -14.86
CA ASP A 19 6.41 -7.54 -15.48
C ASP A 19 5.48 -6.38 -15.16
N ALA A 20 4.18 -6.61 -15.21
CA ALA A 20 3.19 -5.62 -14.83
C ALA A 20 3.19 -5.31 -13.32
N ALA A 21 3.61 -6.27 -12.50
CA ALA A 21 3.53 -6.18 -11.05
C ALA A 21 4.76 -5.55 -10.39
N ARG A 22 5.93 -5.66 -11.00
CA ARG A 22 7.21 -5.32 -10.35
C ARG A 22 7.47 -3.84 -10.21
N ASN A 23 7.27 -3.08 -11.26
CA ASN A 23 7.80 -1.71 -11.34
C ASN A 23 6.80 -0.68 -10.80
N GLY A 24 7.09 -0.14 -9.58
CA GLY A 24 6.35 0.97 -9.02
C GLY A 24 4.89 0.68 -8.65
N ASN A 25 4.48 -0.58 -8.57
CA ASN A 25 3.10 -0.98 -8.28
C ASN A 25 2.74 -1.00 -6.78
N CYS A 26 3.66 -0.65 -5.89
CA CYS A 26 3.36 -0.66 -4.45
C CYS A 26 2.19 0.26 -4.07
N GLY A 27 2.13 1.46 -4.64
CA GLY A 27 1.02 2.39 -4.42
C GLY A 27 -0.31 1.87 -4.98
N PRO A 28 -0.40 1.54 -6.27
CA PRO A 28 -1.60 0.94 -6.86
C PRO A 28 -2.06 -0.33 -6.15
N THR A 29 -1.15 -1.23 -5.81
CA THR A 29 -1.50 -2.47 -5.10
C THR A 29 -2.04 -2.20 -3.70
N SER A 30 -1.40 -1.28 -2.96
CA SER A 30 -1.89 -0.86 -1.64
C SER A 30 -3.30 -0.29 -1.71
N LEU A 31 -3.58 0.58 -2.67
CA LEU A 31 -4.91 1.14 -2.83
C LEU A 31 -5.94 0.10 -3.30
N THR A 32 -5.54 -0.85 -4.14
CA THR A 32 -6.40 -1.97 -4.56
C THR A 32 -6.84 -2.80 -3.35
N MET A 33 -5.92 -3.14 -2.46
CA MET A 33 -6.24 -3.85 -1.22
C MET A 33 -7.23 -3.07 -0.34
N ILE A 34 -7.04 -1.76 -0.23
CA ILE A 34 -7.95 -0.90 0.54
C ILE A 34 -9.33 -0.82 -0.09
N ALA A 35 -9.40 -0.65 -1.41
CA ALA A 35 -10.68 -0.62 -2.13
C ALA A 35 -11.46 -1.93 -1.95
N GLU A 36 -10.77 -3.06 -1.98
CA GLU A 36 -11.38 -4.36 -1.70
C GLU A 36 -11.84 -4.46 -0.24
N ALA A 37 -11.01 -4.05 0.72
CA ALA A 37 -11.34 -4.09 2.14
C ALA A 37 -12.59 -3.26 2.46
N PHE A 38 -12.83 -2.17 1.74
CA PHE A 38 -14.04 -1.36 1.87
C PHE A 38 -15.19 -1.84 0.96
N GLY A 39 -15.05 -2.97 0.29
CA GLY A 39 -16.10 -3.56 -0.55
C GLY A 39 -16.39 -2.80 -1.84
N LYS A 40 -15.46 -1.97 -2.31
CA LYS A 40 -15.61 -1.20 -3.56
C LYS A 40 -15.33 -2.03 -4.81
N ILE A 41 -14.51 -3.03 -4.68
CA ILE A 41 -14.18 -4.02 -5.71
C ILE A 41 -14.07 -5.39 -5.07
N LYS A 42 -14.10 -6.41 -5.90
CA LYS A 42 -13.78 -7.78 -5.50
C LYS A 42 -12.58 -8.26 -6.31
N VAL A 43 -11.56 -8.75 -5.63
CA VAL A 43 -10.36 -9.27 -6.26
C VAL A 43 -10.28 -10.77 -6.03
N THR A 44 -10.02 -11.51 -7.11
CA THR A 44 -9.75 -12.95 -7.05
C THR A 44 -8.29 -13.20 -7.48
N PRO A 45 -7.73 -14.38 -7.22
CA PRO A 45 -6.37 -14.69 -7.70
C PRO A 45 -6.18 -14.45 -9.20
N GLY A 46 -7.19 -14.75 -10.00
CA GLY A 46 -7.14 -14.56 -11.46
C GLY A 46 -7.36 -13.12 -11.93
N SER A 47 -7.86 -12.23 -11.08
CA SER A 47 -8.17 -10.83 -11.43
C SER A 47 -7.24 -9.80 -10.80
N ALA A 48 -6.27 -10.21 -10.01
CA ALA A 48 -5.43 -9.29 -9.24
C ALA A 48 -4.63 -8.32 -10.13
N ASN A 49 -4.00 -8.82 -11.20
CA ASN A 49 -3.26 -7.96 -12.14
C ASN A 49 -4.16 -6.92 -12.78
N LYS A 50 -5.33 -7.34 -13.24
CA LYS A 50 -6.33 -6.44 -13.86
C LYS A 50 -6.80 -5.38 -12.86
N ALA A 51 -7.03 -5.76 -11.62
CA ALA A 51 -7.44 -4.84 -10.56
C ALA A 51 -6.36 -3.81 -10.25
N ILE A 52 -5.08 -4.21 -10.18
CA ILE A 52 -3.96 -3.31 -9.98
C ILE A 52 -3.84 -2.31 -11.15
N GLU A 53 -3.90 -2.78 -12.38
CA GLU A 53 -3.82 -1.93 -13.58
C GLU A 53 -5.00 -0.94 -13.65
N GLU A 54 -6.20 -1.37 -13.32
CA GLU A 54 -7.37 -0.48 -13.25
C GLU A 54 -7.19 0.58 -12.15
N THR A 55 -6.67 0.20 -10.99
CA THR A 55 -6.35 1.15 -9.92
C THR A 55 -5.32 2.17 -10.39
N ARG A 56 -4.26 1.74 -11.09
CA ARG A 56 -3.28 2.65 -11.69
C ARG A 56 -3.94 3.65 -12.63
N ARG A 57 -4.78 3.17 -13.51
CA ARG A 57 -5.51 4.02 -14.44
C ARG A 57 -6.36 5.07 -13.70
N ARG A 58 -7.07 4.65 -12.67
CA ARG A 58 -7.87 5.53 -11.82
C ARG A 58 -7.05 6.56 -11.06
N MET A 59 -5.82 6.23 -10.73
CA MET A 59 -4.87 7.12 -10.07
C MET A 59 -4.23 8.12 -11.05
N GLY A 60 -4.38 7.94 -12.35
CA GLY A 60 -3.64 8.72 -13.34
C GLY A 60 -2.14 8.42 -13.36
N ALA A 61 -1.75 7.19 -12.97
CA ALA A 61 -0.35 6.81 -12.79
C ALA A 61 0.29 6.16 -14.04
N GLY A 62 -0.38 6.22 -15.18
CA GLY A 62 0.05 5.53 -16.40
C GLY A 62 -0.12 4.03 -16.33
N THR A 63 0.39 3.32 -17.33
CA THR A 63 0.34 1.85 -17.37
C THR A 63 1.69 1.25 -16.97
N SER A 64 1.70 0.00 -16.55
CA SER A 64 2.92 -0.74 -16.21
C SER A 64 3.92 -0.88 -17.36
N GLN A 65 3.51 -0.59 -18.58
CA GLN A 65 4.34 -0.69 -19.78
C GLN A 65 4.82 0.66 -20.32
N SER A 66 4.43 1.76 -19.68
CA SER A 66 4.89 3.07 -20.10
C SER A 66 6.32 3.35 -19.61
N SER A 67 7.12 4.04 -20.42
CA SER A 67 8.46 4.49 -20.03
C SER A 67 8.45 5.53 -18.90
N GLU A 68 7.30 6.12 -18.62
CA GLU A 68 7.07 7.10 -17.55
C GLU A 68 6.64 6.45 -16.23
N TYR A 69 6.76 5.16 -16.13
CA TYR A 69 6.33 4.36 -15.01
C TYR A 69 7.26 4.55 -13.81
N ASN A 70 7.00 5.54 -13.01
CA ASN A 70 7.83 5.91 -11.87
C ASN A 70 7.00 6.10 -10.61
N GLY A 71 6.78 5.02 -9.86
CA GLY A 71 6.20 5.11 -8.53
C GLY A 71 4.84 5.82 -8.48
N THR A 72 4.52 6.34 -7.33
CA THR A 72 3.20 6.92 -7.03
C THR A 72 3.36 8.13 -6.13
N SER A 73 2.64 9.21 -6.42
CA SER A 73 2.52 10.38 -5.54
C SER A 73 1.33 10.24 -4.58
N TYR A 74 1.34 11.03 -3.50
CA TYR A 74 0.19 11.11 -2.59
C TYR A 74 -1.06 11.60 -3.31
N ALA A 75 -0.91 12.58 -4.21
CA ALA A 75 -2.03 13.09 -5.01
C ALA A 75 -2.67 12.01 -5.87
N GLN A 76 -1.88 11.13 -6.46
CA GLN A 76 -2.37 9.99 -7.24
C GLN A 76 -3.13 8.99 -6.36
N LEU A 77 -2.62 8.68 -5.17
CA LEU A 77 -3.34 7.84 -4.20
C LEU A 77 -4.69 8.45 -3.82
N GLN A 78 -4.74 9.76 -3.58
CA GLN A 78 -5.97 10.46 -3.27
C GLN A 78 -6.95 10.46 -4.44
N GLN A 79 -6.47 10.67 -5.65
CA GLN A 79 -7.30 10.59 -6.86
C GLN A 79 -7.91 9.20 -7.03
N GLY A 80 -7.11 8.17 -6.86
CA GLY A 80 -7.57 6.78 -6.95
C GLY A 80 -8.61 6.45 -5.86
N ALA A 81 -8.37 6.86 -4.63
CA ALA A 81 -9.34 6.68 -3.54
C ALA A 81 -10.67 7.35 -3.87
N LYS A 82 -10.64 8.60 -4.32
CA LYS A 82 -11.84 9.35 -4.75
C LYS A 82 -12.59 8.63 -5.86
N SER A 83 -11.88 8.05 -6.82
CA SER A 83 -12.52 7.32 -7.93
C SER A 83 -13.28 6.07 -7.49
N TYR A 84 -12.93 5.52 -6.34
CA TYR A 84 -13.65 4.41 -5.69
C TYR A 84 -14.74 4.88 -4.71
N GLY A 85 -14.99 6.19 -4.64
CA GLY A 85 -15.96 6.75 -3.68
C GLY A 85 -15.46 6.69 -2.24
N LEU A 86 -14.13 6.70 -2.05
CA LEU A 86 -13.49 6.74 -0.74
C LEU A 86 -12.95 8.15 -0.47
N SER A 87 -12.96 8.55 0.80
CA SER A 87 -12.31 9.77 1.25
C SER A 87 -10.83 9.50 1.55
N SER A 88 -10.00 10.50 1.37
CA SER A 88 -8.58 10.38 1.72
C SER A 88 -8.01 11.71 2.19
N LYS A 89 -6.97 11.63 3.01
CA LYS A 89 -6.19 12.78 3.45
C LYS A 89 -4.74 12.38 3.66
N VAL A 90 -3.84 13.32 3.47
CA VAL A 90 -2.42 13.15 3.84
C VAL A 90 -2.25 13.64 5.27
N VAL A 91 -1.63 12.81 6.09
CA VAL A 91 -1.25 13.14 7.46
C VAL A 91 0.21 12.78 7.67
N TYR A 92 0.83 13.33 8.70
CA TYR A 92 2.24 13.10 8.99
C TYR A 92 2.39 12.60 10.43
N GLY A 93 3.23 11.60 10.61
CA GLY A 93 3.47 11.01 11.91
C GLY A 93 3.84 9.53 11.83
N SER A 94 3.79 8.85 12.95
CA SER A 94 4.10 7.45 13.04
C SER A 94 2.97 6.66 13.72
N THR A 95 3.31 5.73 14.57
CA THR A 95 2.36 4.75 15.10
C THR A 95 1.19 5.36 15.88
N SER A 96 1.39 6.46 16.60
CA SER A 96 0.30 7.14 17.30
C SER A 96 -0.70 7.78 16.36
N GLU A 97 -0.24 8.43 15.29
CA GLU A 97 -1.12 8.99 14.26
C GLU A 97 -1.85 7.88 13.48
N ILE A 98 -1.12 6.81 13.15
CA ILE A 98 -1.73 5.63 12.51
C ILE A 98 -2.83 5.03 13.39
N GLN A 99 -2.58 4.85 14.69
CA GLN A 99 -3.60 4.33 15.61
C GLN A 99 -4.84 5.20 15.64
N LYS A 100 -4.68 6.52 15.64
CA LYS A 100 -5.78 7.48 15.59
C LYS A 100 -6.63 7.29 14.32
N GLU A 101 -6.00 7.17 13.18
CA GLU A 101 -6.70 6.96 11.90
C GLU A 101 -7.40 5.59 11.86
N LEU A 102 -6.73 4.53 12.33
CA LEU A 102 -7.34 3.20 12.41
C LEU A 102 -8.55 3.15 13.36
N LYS A 103 -8.49 3.84 14.49
CA LYS A 103 -9.63 3.97 15.42
C LYS A 103 -10.81 4.72 14.81
N ALA A 104 -10.54 5.61 13.87
CA ALA A 104 -11.56 6.31 13.10
C ALA A 104 -12.17 5.46 11.97
N GLY A 105 -11.82 4.17 11.87
CA GLY A 105 -12.31 3.27 10.84
C GLY A 105 -11.62 3.44 9.48
N ARG A 106 -10.48 4.11 9.45
CA ARG A 106 -9.71 4.36 8.23
C ARG A 106 -8.55 3.36 8.11
N LEU A 107 -8.04 3.17 6.92
CA LEU A 107 -6.83 2.41 6.65
C LEU A 107 -5.71 3.36 6.23
N VAL A 108 -4.47 3.00 6.48
CA VAL A 108 -3.34 3.91 6.29
C VAL A 108 -2.32 3.29 5.35
N ILE A 109 -1.96 4.03 4.32
CA ILE A 109 -0.82 3.72 3.46
C ILE A 109 0.38 4.51 3.99
N ALA A 110 1.42 3.81 4.42
CA ALA A 110 2.64 4.41 4.92
C ALA A 110 3.70 4.47 3.82
N HIS A 111 4.46 5.56 3.79
CA HIS A 111 5.59 5.76 2.89
C HIS A 111 6.87 5.41 3.63
N VAL A 112 7.56 4.38 3.18
CA VAL A 112 8.70 3.76 3.90
C VAL A 112 9.86 3.45 2.97
N ARG A 113 11.02 3.15 3.55
CA ARG A 113 12.07 2.35 2.91
C ARG A 113 11.98 0.92 3.45
N PRO A 114 11.76 -0.09 2.62
CA PRO A 114 11.51 -1.43 3.13
C PRO A 114 12.81 -2.18 3.45
N ASP A 115 13.70 -1.60 4.26
CA ASP A 115 14.95 -2.23 4.70
C ASP A 115 14.70 -3.54 5.45
N TYR A 116 13.53 -3.69 6.06
CA TYR A 116 13.08 -4.91 6.71
C TYR A 116 12.80 -6.06 5.73
N LEU A 117 12.54 -5.74 4.45
CA LEU A 117 12.38 -6.73 3.37
C LEU A 117 13.63 -6.86 2.51
N PHE A 118 14.23 -5.73 2.18
CA PHE A 118 15.36 -5.62 1.25
C PHE A 118 16.45 -4.75 1.87
N PRO A 119 17.37 -5.34 2.66
CA PRO A 119 18.47 -4.59 3.26
C PRO A 119 19.27 -3.81 2.23
N GLY A 120 19.57 -2.55 2.55
CA GLY A 120 20.34 -1.68 1.66
C GLY A 120 19.56 -1.00 0.54
N THR A 121 18.25 -1.20 0.43
CA THR A 121 17.44 -0.49 -0.58
C THR A 121 17.39 1.00 -0.28
N THR A 122 17.46 1.83 -1.32
CA THR A 122 17.28 3.28 -1.25
C THR A 122 15.93 3.73 -1.83
N SER A 123 15.19 2.82 -2.44
CA SER A 123 13.90 3.11 -3.09
C SER A 123 12.80 3.38 -2.06
N GLY A 124 11.95 4.36 -2.35
CA GLY A 124 10.71 4.59 -1.61
C GLY A 124 9.70 3.49 -1.89
N HIS A 125 8.82 3.23 -0.92
CA HIS A 125 7.84 2.16 -0.98
C HIS A 125 6.58 2.52 -0.21
N TYR A 126 5.46 1.93 -0.60
CA TYR A 126 4.17 2.05 0.09
C TYR A 126 3.73 0.70 0.64
N ALA A 127 3.22 0.72 1.85
CA ALA A 127 2.62 -0.45 2.49
C ALA A 127 1.38 -0.05 3.27
N VAL A 128 0.41 -0.95 3.36
CA VAL A 128 -0.81 -0.72 4.14
C VAL A 128 -0.58 -1.16 5.59
N VAL A 129 -0.83 -0.26 6.54
CA VAL A 129 -0.84 -0.60 7.96
C VAL A 129 -2.27 -0.94 8.35
N THR A 130 -2.46 -2.13 8.91
CA THR A 130 -3.78 -2.66 9.28
C THR A 130 -4.04 -2.62 10.77
N LYS A 131 -2.99 -2.60 11.59
CA LYS A 131 -3.09 -2.59 13.05
C LYS A 131 -1.78 -2.13 13.67
N VAL A 132 -1.87 -1.46 14.80
CA VAL A 132 -0.74 -1.16 15.69
C VAL A 132 -1.16 -1.57 17.09
N LYS A 133 -0.46 -2.53 17.69
CA LYS A 133 -0.77 -3.05 19.02
C LYS A 133 0.44 -3.71 19.68
N GLY A 134 0.64 -3.46 20.97
CA GLY A 134 1.65 -4.15 21.77
C GLY A 134 3.09 -3.97 21.26
N GLY A 135 3.44 -2.79 20.78
CA GLY A 135 4.76 -2.50 20.22
C GLY A 135 5.01 -3.11 18.85
N LYS A 136 3.96 -3.56 18.16
CA LYS A 136 4.02 -4.20 16.85
C LYS A 136 3.15 -3.47 15.82
N VAL A 137 3.63 -3.45 14.59
CA VAL A 137 2.94 -2.91 13.42
C VAL A 137 2.60 -4.06 12.48
N TYR A 138 1.31 -4.21 12.21
CA TYR A 138 0.76 -5.25 11.31
C TYR A 138 0.54 -4.61 9.94
N MET A 139 1.07 -5.21 8.91
CA MET A 139 1.09 -4.63 7.57
C MET A 139 0.68 -5.63 6.50
N HIS A 140 0.05 -5.10 5.47
CA HIS A 140 -0.03 -5.70 4.15
C HIS A 140 0.96 -4.96 3.26
N ASP A 141 2.17 -5.50 3.15
CA ASP A 141 3.20 -4.93 2.29
C ASP A 141 3.13 -5.61 0.91
N PRO A 142 2.84 -4.85 -0.16
CA PRO A 142 2.72 -5.43 -1.50
C PRO A 142 3.99 -6.14 -1.99
N ALA A 143 5.15 -5.75 -1.48
CA ALA A 143 6.44 -6.37 -1.85
C ALA A 143 6.72 -7.67 -1.11
N ASN A 144 5.94 -8.01 -0.07
CA ASN A 144 6.09 -9.26 0.63
C ASN A 144 5.24 -10.36 -0.03
N ALA A 145 5.86 -11.22 -0.81
CA ALA A 145 5.16 -12.31 -1.50
C ALA A 145 4.56 -13.37 -0.55
N ASN A 146 4.98 -13.37 0.72
CA ASN A 146 4.54 -14.36 1.72
C ASN A 146 3.23 -14.00 2.45
N GLY A 147 2.65 -12.84 2.15
CA GLY A 147 1.40 -12.39 2.74
C GLY A 147 1.56 -11.31 3.81
N PRO A 148 0.54 -11.16 4.70
CA PRO A 148 0.61 -10.18 5.78
C PRO A 148 1.82 -10.39 6.69
N MET A 149 2.36 -9.30 7.20
CA MET A 149 3.56 -9.34 8.04
C MET A 149 3.42 -8.48 9.30
N VAL A 150 4.30 -8.72 10.25
CA VAL A 150 4.38 -7.98 11.50
C VAL A 150 5.83 -7.57 11.72
N VAL A 151 6.04 -6.29 12.05
CA VAL A 151 7.35 -5.77 12.45
C VAL A 151 7.23 -5.04 13.78
N SER A 152 8.36 -4.84 14.48
CA SER A 152 8.38 -4.00 15.67
C SER A 152 8.11 -2.53 15.31
N GLU A 153 7.57 -1.76 16.25
CA GLU A 153 7.43 -0.30 16.06
C GLU A 153 8.77 0.37 15.76
N ALA A 154 9.85 -0.10 16.41
CA ALA A 154 11.20 0.43 16.18
C ALA A 154 11.65 0.20 14.72
N THR A 155 11.44 -0.99 14.18
CA THR A 155 11.73 -1.32 12.78
C THR A 155 10.89 -0.48 11.82
N PHE A 156 9.60 -0.33 12.09
CA PHE A 156 8.70 0.47 11.27
C PHE A 156 9.11 1.96 11.26
N LYS A 157 9.38 2.54 12.43
CA LYS A 157 9.83 3.93 12.54
C LYS A 157 11.17 4.17 11.83
N LYS A 158 12.08 3.21 11.90
CA LYS A 158 13.34 3.25 11.15
C LYS A 158 13.09 3.26 9.64
N ALA A 159 12.15 2.48 9.16
CA ALA A 159 11.77 2.46 7.74
C ALA A 159 11.15 3.79 7.28
N GLN A 160 10.31 4.42 8.10
CA GLN A 160 9.79 5.77 7.81
C GLN A 160 10.92 6.81 7.79
N LYS A 161 11.78 6.81 8.81
CA LYS A 161 12.94 7.72 8.91
C LYS A 161 13.90 7.55 7.74
N GLY A 162 14.15 6.31 7.32
CA GLY A 162 14.96 5.99 6.16
C GLY A 162 14.44 6.60 4.87
N ARG A 163 13.12 6.79 4.74
CA ARG A 163 12.50 7.49 3.61
C ARG A 163 12.64 9.01 3.70
N GLY A 164 12.88 9.55 4.90
CA GLY A 164 13.01 10.99 5.13
C GLY A 164 11.69 11.74 5.16
N THR A 165 10.58 11.06 5.12
CA THR A 165 9.23 11.63 5.25
C THR A 165 8.38 10.75 6.16
N TRP A 166 7.59 11.36 7.00
CA TRP A 166 6.62 10.69 7.87
C TRP A 166 5.22 10.69 7.28
N GLY A 167 5.16 10.77 5.94
CA GLY A 167 3.92 10.87 5.19
C GLY A 167 3.09 9.59 5.25
N LEU A 168 1.80 9.79 5.47
CA LEU A 168 0.78 8.76 5.54
C LEU A 168 -0.40 9.19 4.67
N VAL A 169 -0.96 8.28 3.90
CA VAL A 169 -2.24 8.51 3.22
C VAL A 169 -3.31 7.71 3.95
N SER A 170 -4.20 8.41 4.62
CA SER A 170 -5.32 7.83 5.35
C SER A 170 -6.55 7.76 4.45
N VAL A 171 -7.13 6.58 4.31
CA VAL A 171 -8.25 6.30 3.39
C VAL A 171 -9.42 5.74 4.18
N GLY A 172 -10.62 6.25 3.91
CA GLY A 172 -11.86 5.82 4.57
C GLY A 172 -13.09 6.00 3.69
N ARG A 173 -14.22 5.63 4.25
CA ARG A 173 -15.53 5.80 3.58
C ARG A 173 -15.96 7.26 3.50
#